data_451a7c4989df5519d0cea104604990f6
#
_entry.id   451a7c4989df5519d0cea104604990f6
#
_cell.length_a   1.000
_cell.length_b   1.000
_cell.length_c   1.000
_cell.angle_alpha   90.00
_cell.angle_beta   90.00
_cell.angle_gamma   90.00
#
_symmetry.space_group_name_H-M   'P 1'
#
loop_
_entity.id
_entity.type
_entity.pdbx_description
1 polymer ?
#
loop_
_entity_poly.entity_id
_entity_poly.type
_entity_poly.pdbx_seq_one_letter_code
_entity_poly.pdbx_strand_id
1 'polypeptide(L)'
;MELKCSPATLLLLSTSLSLLLLLHAPSTATCHEEMKSIYVGQQVLPIRIGRPAFGPESLAFDHRGGGPYTGVSNGRVLRWRGARRGWAEFAHNYKHATVAECAAKKKLVVPESACGRPLGLQFHRASGDLYYADAYLGLMRVGRRGGLAEAVATEAGGAPLNFVNGVDVDQETGHVYFTDSSAAYQRRYYSVNACQTDRASALLVCSDYMMIILTGDATGRLLRYDPSTGNATVLASGLAFPNGVALSADGTHVVVAETASCRLLRHWLRGPRAGTTERFADLPGYPDNVRRDDGRGGYWVALNRDKSWAAEGTTPRSVAAVRVRADDGAAAEALRGLGNATVSEVLEREGALWLGSVDTPYVGLFRISEL
;
A
#
# COMPACT_ATOMS: atom_id res chain seq x y z
N MET A 1 0.29 -30.64 15.02
CA MET A 1 0.08 -29.23 15.37
C MET A 1 -0.43 -29.21 16.81
N GLU A 2 0.48 -29.00 17.76
CA GLU A 2 0.16 -29.09 19.18
C GLU A 2 -0.35 -27.76 19.72
N LEU A 3 -1.55 -27.77 20.30
CA LEU A 3 -2.17 -26.65 21.00
C LEU A 3 -1.60 -26.59 22.43
N LYS A 4 -0.88 -25.54 22.78
CA LYS A 4 -0.46 -25.27 24.15
C LYS A 4 -1.45 -24.34 24.83
N CYS A 5 -2.26 -24.88 25.75
CA CYS A 5 -3.08 -24.10 26.67
C CYS A 5 -2.36 -23.99 28.03
N SER A 6 -2.19 -22.74 28.53
CA SER A 6 -1.63 -22.50 29.86
C SER A 6 -2.75 -22.36 30.91
N PRO A 7 -2.68 -23.04 32.07
CA PRO A 7 -3.70 -22.90 33.11
C PRO A 7 -3.39 -21.69 34.01
N ALA A 8 -4.41 -20.88 34.29
CA ALA A 8 -4.37 -19.83 35.31
C ALA A 8 -4.50 -20.45 36.70
N THR A 9 -3.53 -20.16 37.59
CA THR A 9 -3.45 -20.61 38.96
C THR A 9 -4.45 -19.85 39.85
N LEU A 10 -5.38 -20.55 40.48
CA LEU A 10 -6.35 -20.01 41.42
C LEU A 10 -5.79 -20.09 42.85
N LEU A 11 -5.68 -18.95 43.54
CA LEU A 11 -5.35 -18.89 44.97
C LEU A 11 -6.64 -18.86 45.76
N LEU A 12 -6.86 -19.91 46.60
CA LEU A 12 -7.99 -20.02 47.52
C LEU A 12 -7.66 -19.33 48.87
N LEU A 13 -8.51 -18.43 49.30
CA LEU A 13 -8.65 -18.05 50.71
C LEU A 13 -10.10 -18.25 51.14
N SER A 14 -10.25 -19.09 52.20
CA SER A 14 -11.49 -19.51 52.82
C SER A 14 -12.09 -18.42 53.71
N THR A 15 -13.41 -18.18 53.64
CA THR A 15 -14.34 -18.24 54.82
C THR A 15 -15.77 -17.91 54.40
N SER A 16 -16.70 -18.64 55.03
CA SER A 16 -18.14 -18.43 55.28
C SER A 16 -19.15 -18.67 54.16
N LEU A 17 -19.92 -19.67 54.45
CA LEU A 17 -21.18 -20.21 53.97
C LEU A 17 -22.16 -19.10 53.53
N SER A 18 -22.47 -19.05 52.22
CA SER A 18 -23.72 -18.53 51.67
C SER A 18 -23.95 -19.18 50.33
N LEU A 19 -25.10 -19.83 50.21
CA LEU A 19 -25.60 -20.57 49.06
C LEU A 19 -25.80 -19.62 47.88
N LEU A 20 -24.85 -19.51 46.96
CA LEU A 20 -25.02 -18.86 45.67
C LEU A 20 -24.80 -19.90 44.59
N LEU A 21 -25.84 -20.18 43.80
CA LEU A 21 -25.76 -20.87 42.53
C LEU A 21 -24.78 -20.12 41.62
N LEU A 22 -23.54 -20.55 41.58
CA LEU A 22 -22.56 -20.12 40.56
C LEU A 22 -22.94 -20.78 39.22
N LEU A 23 -23.62 -20.03 38.41
CA LEU A 23 -23.68 -20.28 36.96
C LEU A 23 -22.25 -20.42 36.44
N HIS A 24 -21.83 -21.62 36.12
CA HIS A 24 -20.60 -21.85 35.38
C HIS A 24 -20.80 -21.27 33.96
N ALA A 25 -20.43 -20.01 33.76
CA ALA A 25 -20.18 -19.54 32.41
C ALA A 25 -18.96 -20.31 31.88
N PRO A 26 -19.07 -21.01 30.74
CA PRO A 26 -17.88 -21.59 30.12
C PRO A 26 -16.91 -20.48 29.85
N SER A 27 -15.73 -20.51 30.46
CA SER A 27 -14.60 -19.69 30.05
C SER A 27 -14.28 -20.02 28.61
N THR A 28 -14.78 -19.23 27.68
CA THR A 28 -14.31 -19.28 26.30
C THR A 28 -12.88 -18.82 26.33
N ALA A 29 -11.94 -19.74 26.51
CA ALA A 29 -10.55 -19.50 26.20
C ALA A 29 -10.49 -19.15 24.70
N THR A 30 -10.41 -17.87 24.38
CA THR A 30 -10.10 -17.42 23.05
C THR A 30 -8.67 -17.87 22.77
N CYS A 31 -8.52 -18.98 22.06
CA CYS A 31 -7.23 -19.35 21.45
C CYS A 31 -6.89 -18.22 20.48
N HIS A 32 -6.03 -17.31 20.87
CA HIS A 32 -5.37 -16.42 19.92
C HIS A 32 -4.48 -17.31 19.04
N GLU A 33 -4.91 -17.52 17.80
CA GLU A 33 -4.09 -18.18 16.80
C GLU A 33 -2.81 -17.33 16.64
N GLU A 34 -1.66 -17.93 16.95
CA GLU A 34 -0.38 -17.23 16.92
C GLU A 34 -0.02 -16.89 15.47
N MET A 35 0.28 -15.63 15.20
CA MET A 35 0.65 -15.14 13.86
C MET A 35 1.89 -15.87 13.33
N LYS A 36 1.72 -16.59 12.20
CA LYS A 36 2.82 -17.33 11.54
C LYS A 36 3.86 -16.37 11.00
N SER A 37 5.13 -16.59 11.32
CA SER A 37 6.26 -15.79 10.77
C SER A 37 6.85 -16.46 9.54
N ILE A 38 6.99 -15.69 8.46
CA ILE A 38 7.63 -16.07 7.21
C ILE A 38 8.96 -15.31 7.12
N TYR A 39 10.08 -16.02 7.18
CA TYR A 39 11.42 -15.44 7.09
C TYR A 39 11.94 -15.57 5.66
N VAL A 40 12.16 -14.43 5.00
CA VAL A 40 12.59 -14.40 3.60
C VAL A 40 14.09 -14.20 3.41
N GLY A 41 14.76 -13.46 4.29
CA GLY A 41 16.23 -13.30 4.32
C GLY A 41 16.87 -13.09 2.94
N GLN A 42 17.90 -13.89 2.65
CA GLN A 42 18.63 -13.86 1.37
C GLN A 42 17.91 -14.55 0.20
N GLN A 43 16.74 -15.16 0.42
CA GLN A 43 15.98 -15.89 -0.60
C GLN A 43 15.20 -14.94 -1.54
N VAL A 44 15.19 -13.64 -1.26
CA VAL A 44 14.56 -12.66 -2.16
C VAL A 44 15.45 -12.44 -3.38
N LEU A 45 14.93 -12.80 -4.55
CA LEU A 45 15.58 -12.58 -5.84
C LEU A 45 15.32 -11.16 -6.33
N PRO A 46 16.37 -10.33 -6.53
CA PRO A 46 16.20 -8.96 -7.00
C PRO A 46 16.05 -8.89 -8.53
N ILE A 47 14.91 -8.45 -9.03
CA ILE A 47 14.70 -8.14 -10.45
C ILE A 47 15.03 -6.66 -10.67
N ARG A 48 16.29 -6.39 -11.03
CA ARG A 48 16.85 -5.03 -11.08
C ARG A 48 16.23 -4.17 -12.17
N ILE A 49 15.97 -2.90 -11.82
CA ILE A 49 15.53 -1.86 -12.74
C ILE A 49 16.75 -1.05 -13.19
N GLY A 50 16.79 -0.73 -14.49
CA GLY A 50 17.88 0.07 -15.06
C GLY A 50 17.79 1.56 -14.70
N ARG A 51 18.94 2.18 -14.36
CA ARG A 51 19.02 3.63 -14.13
C ARG A 51 18.56 4.43 -15.38
N PRO A 52 17.98 5.61 -15.22
CA PRO A 52 17.84 6.42 -14.00
C PRO A 52 16.60 6.06 -13.15
N ALA A 53 15.78 5.12 -13.57
CA ALA A 53 14.59 4.70 -12.84
C ALA A 53 14.94 3.92 -11.57
N PHE A 54 14.19 4.17 -10.49
CA PHE A 54 14.27 3.42 -9.24
C PHE A 54 12.92 3.44 -8.53
N GLY A 55 12.82 2.72 -7.42
CA GLY A 55 11.65 2.72 -6.57
C GLY A 55 10.41 2.13 -7.25
N PRO A 56 10.41 0.84 -7.62
CA PRO A 56 9.22 0.13 -8.10
C PRO A 56 8.21 0.00 -6.96
N GLU A 57 7.34 0.97 -6.82
CA GLU A 57 6.54 1.15 -5.61
C GLU A 57 5.41 0.13 -5.53
N SER A 58 4.64 -0.03 -6.61
CA SER A 58 3.48 -0.92 -6.67
C SER A 58 3.57 -1.84 -7.88
N LEU A 59 2.80 -2.94 -7.86
CA LEU A 59 2.89 -4.02 -8.83
C LEU A 59 1.52 -4.41 -9.36
N ALA A 60 1.40 -4.62 -10.67
CA ALA A 60 0.21 -5.19 -11.30
C ALA A 60 0.58 -6.20 -12.39
N PHE A 61 -0.37 -7.08 -12.71
CA PHE A 61 -0.27 -8.01 -13.82
C PHE A 61 -1.46 -7.80 -14.76
N ASP A 62 -1.22 -7.88 -16.07
CA ASP A 62 -2.29 -7.77 -17.05
C ASP A 62 -3.20 -9.01 -17.05
N HIS A 63 -4.33 -8.93 -17.76
CA HIS A 63 -5.32 -10.02 -17.85
C HIS A 63 -4.78 -11.31 -18.47
N ARG A 64 -3.61 -11.28 -19.13
CA ARG A 64 -2.93 -12.44 -19.71
C ARG A 64 -1.82 -12.96 -18.80
N GLY A 65 -1.68 -12.43 -17.59
CA GLY A 65 -0.60 -12.77 -16.66
C GLY A 65 0.75 -12.16 -17.01
N GLY A 66 0.80 -11.25 -18.00
CA GLY A 66 2.03 -10.50 -18.29
C GLY A 66 2.38 -9.51 -17.21
N GLY A 67 3.67 -9.32 -16.96
CA GLY A 67 4.17 -8.42 -15.90
C GLY A 67 5.28 -9.02 -15.04
N PRO A 68 5.54 -8.45 -13.83
CA PRO A 68 4.83 -7.32 -13.27
C PRO A 68 5.01 -6.02 -14.07
N TYR A 69 4.02 -5.14 -13.91
CA TYR A 69 4.12 -3.73 -14.26
C TYR A 69 4.37 -2.95 -12.98
N THR A 70 5.14 -1.85 -13.07
CA THR A 70 5.47 -1.04 -11.90
C THR A 70 5.70 0.42 -12.27
N GLY A 71 5.20 1.32 -11.39
CA GLY A 71 5.53 2.73 -11.44
C GLY A 71 6.93 3.00 -10.92
N VAL A 72 7.65 3.95 -11.52
CA VAL A 72 9.03 4.30 -11.12
C VAL A 72 9.22 5.82 -11.01
N SER A 73 10.30 6.22 -10.35
CA SER A 73 10.61 7.60 -9.92
C SER A 73 10.66 8.66 -11.02
N ASN A 74 10.65 8.28 -12.28
CA ASN A 74 10.75 9.22 -13.41
C ASN A 74 9.48 9.28 -14.26
N GLY A 75 8.32 9.06 -13.66
CA GLY A 75 7.03 9.22 -14.33
C GLY A 75 6.70 8.15 -15.35
N ARG A 76 7.39 7.00 -15.32
CA ARG A 76 7.13 5.89 -16.21
C ARG A 76 6.48 4.71 -15.48
N VAL A 77 5.73 3.92 -16.24
CA VAL A 77 5.33 2.57 -15.88
C VAL A 77 6.16 1.60 -16.73
N LEU A 78 6.86 0.70 -16.06
CA LEU A 78 7.67 -0.33 -16.70
C LEU A 78 6.96 -1.68 -16.66
N ARG A 79 7.19 -2.51 -17.70
CA ARG A 79 6.71 -3.90 -17.78
C ARG A 79 7.90 -4.86 -17.78
N TRP A 80 7.88 -5.86 -16.92
CA TRP A 80 8.82 -6.98 -16.99
C TRP A 80 8.46 -7.93 -18.12
N ARG A 81 9.43 -8.26 -18.97
CA ARG A 81 9.26 -9.14 -20.14
C ARG A 81 10.06 -10.44 -20.02
N GLY A 82 10.40 -10.81 -18.79
CA GLY A 82 11.20 -11.99 -18.47
C GLY A 82 12.71 -11.72 -18.52
N ALA A 83 13.50 -12.67 -17.98
CA ALA A 83 14.95 -12.51 -17.79
C ALA A 83 15.72 -12.19 -19.09
N ARG A 84 15.27 -12.71 -20.22
CA ARG A 84 15.93 -12.47 -21.52
C ARG A 84 15.70 -11.08 -22.10
N ARG A 85 14.54 -10.46 -21.83
CA ARG A 85 14.13 -9.18 -22.43
C ARG A 85 14.18 -8.01 -21.44
N GLY A 86 14.27 -8.29 -20.16
CA GLY A 86 14.32 -7.27 -19.10
C GLY A 86 13.08 -6.40 -19.01
N TRP A 87 13.24 -5.23 -18.43
CA TRP A 87 12.21 -4.21 -18.31
C TRP A 87 12.09 -3.41 -19.62
N ALA A 88 10.85 -3.12 -19.99
CA ALA A 88 10.52 -2.23 -21.11
C ALA A 88 9.55 -1.17 -20.61
N GLU A 89 9.62 0.04 -21.15
CA GLU A 89 8.63 1.06 -20.94
C GLU A 89 7.28 0.59 -21.47
N PHE A 90 6.23 0.78 -20.66
CA PHE A 90 4.86 0.55 -21.05
C PHE A 90 4.10 1.88 -21.17
N ALA A 91 4.24 2.79 -20.19
CA ALA A 91 3.58 4.07 -20.21
C ALA A 91 4.46 5.17 -19.61
N HIS A 92 4.12 6.41 -19.91
CA HIS A 92 4.74 7.62 -19.40
C HIS A 92 3.73 8.76 -19.26
N ASN A 93 4.01 9.70 -18.35
CA ASN A 93 3.12 10.83 -18.03
C ASN A 93 3.38 12.10 -18.83
N TYR A 94 4.57 12.23 -19.41
CA TYR A 94 5.04 13.51 -19.93
C TYR A 94 4.75 13.68 -21.42
N LYS A 95 4.35 14.89 -21.80
CA LYS A 95 4.18 15.34 -23.17
C LYS A 95 5.43 16.08 -23.64
N HIS A 96 5.96 15.74 -24.83
CA HIS A 96 6.98 16.50 -25.58
C HIS A 96 8.32 16.79 -24.87
N ALA A 97 8.65 18.07 -24.59
CA ALA A 97 9.97 18.53 -24.20
C ALA A 97 10.53 17.91 -22.90
N THR A 98 9.66 17.44 -22.01
CA THR A 98 10.06 16.83 -20.74
C THR A 98 10.55 15.37 -20.88
N VAL A 99 10.35 14.73 -22.04
CA VAL A 99 10.84 13.35 -22.28
C VAL A 99 12.35 13.24 -22.05
N ALA A 100 13.12 14.17 -22.61
CA ALA A 100 14.58 14.17 -22.49
C ALA A 100 15.03 14.39 -21.03
N GLU A 101 14.30 15.21 -20.27
CA GLU A 101 14.62 15.50 -18.87
C GLU A 101 14.25 14.34 -17.95
N CYS A 102 13.07 13.74 -18.13
CA CYS A 102 12.58 12.65 -17.30
C CYS A 102 13.27 11.31 -17.61
N ALA A 103 13.69 11.10 -18.86
CA ALA A 103 14.38 9.89 -19.31
C ALA A 103 15.92 10.02 -19.33
N ALA A 104 16.48 11.18 -18.99
CA ALA A 104 17.92 11.44 -19.10
C ALA A 104 18.74 10.51 -18.20
N LYS A 105 19.58 9.67 -18.81
CA LYS A 105 20.44 8.70 -18.12
C LYS A 105 21.48 9.33 -17.16
N LYS A 106 21.75 10.64 -17.29
CA LYS A 106 22.79 11.34 -16.53
C LYS A 106 22.28 12.08 -15.29
N LYS A 107 20.98 12.25 -15.10
CA LYS A 107 20.43 12.91 -13.90
C LYS A 107 20.32 11.92 -12.74
N LEU A 108 20.98 12.24 -11.63
CA LEU A 108 20.89 11.47 -10.38
C LEU A 108 19.52 11.62 -9.69
N VAL A 109 18.86 12.77 -9.91
CA VAL A 109 17.55 13.09 -9.34
C VAL A 109 16.66 13.60 -10.46
N VAL A 110 15.53 12.92 -10.66
CA VAL A 110 14.49 13.35 -11.59
C VAL A 110 13.45 14.11 -10.77
N PRO A 111 13.02 15.31 -11.19
CA PRO A 111 11.97 16.04 -10.48
C PRO A 111 10.63 15.31 -10.63
N GLU A 112 10.24 14.55 -9.62
CA GLU A 112 8.97 13.80 -9.61
C GLU A 112 7.78 14.72 -9.89
N SER A 113 7.80 15.97 -9.39
CA SER A 113 6.73 16.95 -9.61
C SER A 113 6.54 17.35 -11.09
N ALA A 114 7.59 17.26 -11.90
CA ALA A 114 7.52 17.57 -13.34
C ALA A 114 7.25 16.31 -14.19
N CYS A 115 7.83 15.18 -13.79
CA CYS A 115 7.75 13.92 -14.54
C CYS A 115 6.58 13.03 -14.11
N GLY A 116 6.00 13.30 -12.95
CA GLY A 116 5.06 12.42 -12.28
C GLY A 116 5.77 11.35 -11.45
N ARG A 117 4.99 10.73 -10.59
CA ARG A 117 5.39 9.57 -9.77
C ARG A 117 4.23 8.59 -9.68
N PRO A 118 4.14 7.64 -10.63
CA PRO A 118 3.18 6.55 -10.53
C PRO A 118 3.45 5.73 -9.27
N LEU A 119 2.43 5.56 -8.45
CA LEU A 119 2.39 4.81 -7.20
C LEU A 119 1.47 3.59 -7.38
N GLY A 120 0.35 3.51 -6.67
CA GLY A 120 -0.61 2.42 -6.80
C GLY A 120 -1.10 2.24 -8.23
N LEU A 121 -1.16 1.00 -8.72
CA LEU A 121 -1.62 0.70 -10.09
C LEU A 121 -2.41 -0.61 -10.17
N GLN A 122 -3.45 -0.63 -11.04
CA GLN A 122 -4.30 -1.79 -11.24
C GLN A 122 -4.90 -1.81 -12.65
N PHE A 123 -4.93 -2.99 -13.27
CA PHE A 123 -5.60 -3.19 -14.55
C PHE A 123 -7.11 -3.39 -14.39
N HIS A 124 -7.89 -2.77 -15.26
CA HIS A 124 -9.23 -3.21 -15.56
C HIS A 124 -9.16 -4.34 -16.59
N ARG A 125 -9.46 -5.57 -16.19
CA ARG A 125 -9.21 -6.77 -17.00
C ARG A 125 -9.99 -6.80 -18.31
N ALA A 126 -11.23 -6.32 -18.31
CA ALA A 126 -12.10 -6.35 -19.47
C ALA A 126 -11.62 -5.41 -20.59
N SER A 127 -11.29 -4.15 -20.29
CA SER A 127 -10.78 -3.20 -21.30
C SER A 127 -9.28 -3.37 -21.57
N GLY A 128 -8.54 -3.87 -20.56
CA GLY A 128 -7.07 -3.91 -20.55
C GLY A 128 -6.45 -2.56 -20.24
N ASP A 129 -7.22 -1.56 -19.81
CA ASP A 129 -6.71 -0.28 -19.37
C ASP A 129 -6.00 -0.43 -18.02
N LEU A 130 -4.88 0.27 -17.87
CA LEU A 130 -4.18 0.42 -16.62
C LEU A 130 -4.56 1.75 -16.00
N TYR A 131 -5.13 1.72 -14.79
CA TYR A 131 -5.31 2.89 -13.93
C TYR A 131 -4.18 2.95 -12.92
N TYR A 132 -3.69 4.14 -12.64
CA TYR A 132 -2.70 4.34 -11.61
C TYR A 132 -2.81 5.73 -10.96
N ALA A 133 -2.48 5.78 -9.68
CA ALA A 133 -2.34 6.98 -8.91
C ALA A 133 -0.99 7.64 -9.24
N ASP A 134 -1.01 8.89 -9.67
CA ASP A 134 0.22 9.67 -9.75
C ASP A 134 0.25 10.71 -8.64
N ALA A 135 1.31 10.72 -7.86
CA ALA A 135 1.42 11.56 -6.67
C ALA A 135 1.29 13.07 -6.93
N TYR A 136 1.40 13.50 -8.19
CA TYR A 136 1.38 14.93 -8.59
C TYR A 136 0.35 15.24 -9.67
N LEU A 137 -0.02 14.23 -10.48
CA LEU A 137 -0.83 14.44 -11.69
C LEU A 137 -2.27 13.98 -11.55
N GLY A 138 -2.60 13.30 -10.44
CA GLY A 138 -3.95 12.82 -10.18
C GLY A 138 -4.14 11.33 -10.51
N LEU A 139 -5.37 10.92 -10.79
CA LEU A 139 -5.68 9.58 -11.28
C LEU A 139 -5.42 9.51 -12.77
N MET A 140 -4.54 8.60 -13.17
CA MET A 140 -4.09 8.41 -14.54
C MET A 140 -4.67 7.14 -15.16
N ARG A 141 -4.85 7.16 -16.48
CA ARG A 141 -5.22 5.98 -17.29
C ARG A 141 -4.32 5.85 -18.50
N VAL A 142 -4.00 4.63 -18.88
CA VAL A 142 -3.38 4.30 -20.15
C VAL A 142 -4.00 3.04 -20.74
N GLY A 143 -4.28 3.07 -22.04
CA GLY A 143 -4.89 1.93 -22.74
C GLY A 143 -3.97 0.72 -22.81
N ARG A 144 -4.52 -0.46 -23.15
CA ARG A 144 -3.84 -1.76 -23.23
C ARG A 144 -2.56 -1.80 -24.08
N ARG A 145 -2.36 -0.83 -24.97
CA ARG A 145 -1.15 -0.72 -25.80
C ARG A 145 -0.03 0.08 -25.16
N GLY A 146 -0.30 0.70 -24.02
CA GLY A 146 0.65 1.62 -23.36
C GLY A 146 0.79 2.96 -24.07
N GLY A 147 1.87 3.66 -23.81
CA GLY A 147 2.19 4.97 -24.38
C GLY A 147 1.93 6.12 -23.41
N LEU A 148 1.53 7.29 -23.94
CA LEU A 148 1.22 8.46 -23.14
C LEU A 148 -0.07 8.21 -22.33
N ALA A 149 0.01 8.40 -21.02
CA ALA A 149 -1.13 8.33 -20.13
C ALA A 149 -1.93 9.65 -20.13
N GLU A 150 -3.18 9.56 -19.76
CA GLU A 150 -4.07 10.71 -19.58
C GLU A 150 -4.52 10.82 -18.12
N ALA A 151 -4.63 12.04 -17.62
CA ALA A 151 -5.25 12.31 -16.33
C ALA A 151 -6.77 12.20 -16.49
N VAL A 152 -7.41 11.27 -15.77
CA VAL A 152 -8.86 11.06 -15.81
C VAL A 152 -9.57 11.71 -14.62
N ALA A 153 -8.86 12.01 -13.54
CA ALA A 153 -9.34 12.87 -12.46
C ALA A 153 -8.17 13.65 -11.84
N THR A 154 -8.36 14.98 -11.71
CA THR A 154 -7.42 15.91 -11.06
C THR A 154 -8.09 16.66 -9.91
N GLU A 155 -9.40 16.49 -9.74
CA GLU A 155 -10.19 17.07 -8.66
C GLU A 155 -11.33 16.14 -8.26
N ALA A 156 -11.88 16.33 -7.09
CA ALA A 156 -13.10 15.69 -6.62
C ALA A 156 -13.77 16.52 -5.53
N GLY A 157 -15.11 16.61 -5.58
CA GLY A 157 -15.87 17.37 -4.59
C GLY A 157 -15.55 18.87 -4.57
N GLY A 158 -15.18 19.44 -5.72
CA GLY A 158 -14.80 20.85 -5.86
C GLY A 158 -13.42 21.21 -5.30
N ALA A 159 -12.58 20.22 -4.96
CA ALA A 159 -11.22 20.44 -4.47
C ALA A 159 -10.20 19.64 -5.30
N PRO A 160 -9.03 20.23 -5.61
CA PRO A 160 -7.99 19.52 -6.36
C PRO A 160 -7.49 18.29 -5.60
N LEU A 161 -7.02 17.31 -6.36
CA LEU A 161 -6.24 16.18 -5.84
C LEU A 161 -4.80 16.67 -5.61
N ASN A 162 -4.18 16.25 -4.50
CA ASN A 162 -2.87 16.78 -4.12
C ASN A 162 -1.79 15.71 -3.98
N PHE A 163 -2.13 14.55 -3.43
CA PHE A 163 -1.20 13.42 -3.26
C PHE A 163 -1.92 12.09 -3.49
N VAL A 164 -2.25 11.79 -4.76
CA VAL A 164 -2.93 10.54 -5.11
C VAL A 164 -1.97 9.36 -4.95
N ASN A 165 -2.44 8.26 -4.30
CA ASN A 165 -1.54 7.22 -3.83
C ASN A 165 -2.00 5.80 -4.20
N GLY A 166 -2.99 5.19 -3.52
CA GLY A 166 -3.45 3.83 -3.76
C GLY A 166 -4.52 3.75 -4.85
N VAL A 167 -4.58 2.63 -5.58
CA VAL A 167 -5.61 2.34 -6.59
C VAL A 167 -6.02 0.87 -6.56
N ASP A 168 -7.33 0.63 -6.62
CA ASP A 168 -7.91 -0.66 -7.01
C ASP A 168 -9.11 -0.46 -7.95
N VAL A 169 -9.40 -1.49 -8.76
CA VAL A 169 -10.44 -1.45 -9.80
C VAL A 169 -11.47 -2.54 -9.55
N ASP A 170 -12.73 -2.15 -9.47
CA ASP A 170 -13.84 -3.08 -9.52
C ASP A 170 -13.94 -3.69 -10.93
N GLN A 171 -13.67 -4.98 -11.01
CA GLN A 171 -13.61 -5.69 -12.28
C GLN A 171 -14.99 -5.94 -12.92
N GLU A 172 -16.08 -5.75 -12.17
CA GLU A 172 -17.45 -5.90 -12.64
C GLU A 172 -18.03 -4.57 -13.17
N THR A 173 -17.85 -3.50 -12.40
CA THR A 173 -18.44 -2.19 -12.72
C THR A 173 -17.49 -1.27 -13.47
N GLY A 174 -16.18 -1.53 -13.39
CA GLY A 174 -15.12 -0.65 -13.90
C GLY A 174 -14.85 0.55 -13.00
N HIS A 175 -15.55 0.71 -11.87
CA HIS A 175 -15.24 1.78 -10.93
C HIS A 175 -13.81 1.67 -10.40
N VAL A 176 -13.17 2.82 -10.26
CA VAL A 176 -11.80 2.90 -9.72
C VAL A 176 -11.85 3.53 -8.35
N TYR A 177 -11.42 2.79 -7.34
CA TYR A 177 -11.25 3.30 -5.98
C TYR A 177 -9.82 3.76 -5.79
N PHE A 178 -9.64 4.95 -5.22
CA PHE A 178 -8.31 5.52 -5.04
C PHE A 178 -8.25 6.42 -3.81
N THR A 179 -7.03 6.68 -3.35
CA THR A 179 -6.77 7.53 -2.19
C THR A 179 -6.05 8.82 -2.60
N ASP A 180 -6.34 9.89 -1.87
CA ASP A 180 -5.58 11.14 -1.88
C ASP A 180 -5.05 11.35 -0.45
N SER A 181 -3.76 11.20 -0.27
CA SER A 181 -3.13 11.01 1.04
C SER A 181 -3.17 12.27 1.92
N SER A 182 -3.16 13.46 1.33
CA SER A 182 -3.21 14.73 2.04
C SER A 182 -3.60 15.86 1.09
N ALA A 183 -4.45 16.77 1.55
CA ALA A 183 -4.73 18.02 0.85
C ALA A 183 -3.70 19.12 1.18
N ALA A 184 -2.95 18.96 2.28
CA ALA A 184 -2.00 19.96 2.78
C ALA A 184 -0.55 19.70 2.31
N TYR A 185 -0.15 18.42 2.22
CA TYR A 185 1.22 18.04 1.93
C TYR A 185 1.28 17.20 0.65
N GLN A 186 2.22 17.55 -0.25
CA GLN A 186 2.56 16.73 -1.40
C GLN A 186 3.56 15.62 -1.00
N ARG A 187 3.83 14.68 -1.91
CA ARG A 187 4.77 13.60 -1.66
C ARG A 187 6.19 14.11 -1.35
N ARG A 188 6.69 15.05 -2.11
CA ARG A 188 8.01 15.71 -1.93
C ARG A 188 7.94 17.15 -2.39
N TYR A 189 8.35 18.08 -1.55
CA TYR A 189 8.54 19.47 -1.91
C TYR A 189 10.04 19.74 -2.11
N TYR A 190 10.44 20.01 -3.33
CA TYR A 190 11.82 20.44 -3.60
C TYR A 190 11.96 21.93 -3.32
N SER A 191 12.20 22.31 -2.09
CA SER A 191 12.85 23.58 -1.80
C SER A 191 14.35 23.38 -2.01
N VAL A 192 14.89 23.90 -3.09
CA VAL A 192 16.31 23.81 -3.45
C VAL A 192 17.22 24.43 -2.38
N ASN A 193 16.68 25.25 -1.47
CA ASN A 193 17.42 25.96 -0.44
C ASN A 193 17.48 25.25 0.92
N ALA A 194 16.69 24.22 1.14
CA ALA A 194 16.60 23.56 2.44
C ALA A 194 17.56 22.36 2.60
N CYS A 195 18.11 21.83 1.52
CA CYS A 195 18.99 20.66 1.53
C CYS A 195 20.47 20.96 1.79
N GLN A 196 20.89 22.19 2.06
CA GLN A 196 22.32 22.55 2.07
C GLN A 196 22.96 22.77 3.44
N THR A 197 22.27 22.70 4.57
CA THR A 197 22.84 23.23 5.80
C THR A 197 23.09 22.24 6.94
N ASP A 198 22.60 21.01 6.91
CA ASP A 198 22.98 20.08 7.99
C ASP A 198 22.71 18.61 7.64
N ARG A 199 23.73 17.73 7.75
CA ARG A 199 23.59 16.29 7.43
C ARG A 199 22.62 15.52 8.34
N ALA A 200 22.32 16.01 9.53
CA ALA A 200 21.40 15.38 10.46
C ALA A 200 19.96 15.87 10.25
N SER A 201 19.77 17.15 9.85
CA SER A 201 18.47 17.76 9.58
C SER A 201 17.99 17.52 8.15
N ALA A 202 18.90 17.27 7.20
CA ALA A 202 18.58 17.07 5.78
C ALA A 202 17.67 15.86 5.52
N LEU A 203 17.69 14.85 6.36
CA LEU A 203 16.82 13.69 6.25
C LEU A 203 15.37 14.02 6.61
N LEU A 204 15.13 14.99 7.47
CA LEU A 204 13.79 15.43 7.91
C LEU A 204 13.14 16.42 6.94
N VAL A 205 13.93 17.20 6.20
CA VAL A 205 13.45 18.32 5.37
C VAL A 205 13.09 17.91 3.94
N CYS A 206 13.53 16.74 3.47
CA CYS A 206 13.36 16.31 2.07
C CYS A 206 12.15 15.43 1.77
N SER A 207 11.26 15.18 2.72
CA SER A 207 10.11 14.27 2.51
C SER A 207 8.86 14.82 3.17
N ASP A 208 8.04 15.56 2.41
CA ASP A 208 6.80 16.15 2.95
C ASP A 208 5.79 15.10 3.43
N TYR A 209 5.83 13.87 2.89
CA TYR A 209 5.00 12.79 3.42
C TYR A 209 5.28 12.48 4.91
N MET A 210 6.50 12.76 5.40
CA MET A 210 6.82 12.64 6.82
C MET A 210 6.08 13.68 7.65
N MET A 211 5.83 14.86 7.08
CA MET A 211 5.08 15.92 7.74
C MET A 211 3.63 15.51 7.99
N ILE A 212 3.03 14.70 7.11
CA ILE A 212 1.68 14.16 7.34
C ILE A 212 1.63 13.38 8.66
N ILE A 213 2.65 12.54 8.93
CA ILE A 213 2.74 11.76 10.17
C ILE A 213 3.05 12.66 11.37
N LEU A 214 4.06 13.55 11.23
CA LEU A 214 4.56 14.37 12.35
C LEU A 214 3.57 15.44 12.78
N THR A 215 2.78 15.99 11.86
CA THR A 215 1.76 17.03 12.18
C THR A 215 0.41 16.43 12.54
N GLY A 216 0.22 15.13 12.32
CA GLY A 216 -1.09 14.49 12.50
C GLY A 216 -2.11 14.94 11.45
N ASP A 217 -1.66 15.29 10.23
CA ASP A 217 -2.55 15.69 9.14
C ASP A 217 -3.57 14.59 8.84
N ALA A 218 -4.85 14.95 8.85
CA ALA A 218 -5.99 14.10 8.58
C ALA A 218 -6.89 14.70 7.48
N THR A 219 -6.27 15.32 6.47
CA THR A 219 -7.01 15.91 5.33
C THR A 219 -7.16 14.93 4.17
N GLY A 220 -6.71 13.69 4.32
CA GLY A 220 -6.77 12.66 3.30
C GLY A 220 -8.19 12.20 2.96
N ARG A 221 -8.36 11.63 1.77
CA ARG A 221 -9.65 11.24 1.20
C ARG A 221 -9.60 9.86 0.57
N LEU A 222 -10.72 9.13 0.65
CA LEU A 222 -11.04 7.97 -0.18
C LEU A 222 -12.02 8.41 -1.26
N LEU A 223 -11.75 8.00 -2.51
CA LEU A 223 -12.49 8.44 -3.69
C LEU A 223 -12.88 7.28 -4.58
N ARG A 224 -13.91 7.51 -5.41
CA ARG A 224 -14.34 6.62 -6.49
C ARG A 224 -14.43 7.40 -7.79
N TYR A 225 -13.76 6.92 -8.82
CA TYR A 225 -13.92 7.40 -10.20
C TYR A 225 -14.84 6.45 -10.97
N ASP A 226 -15.80 7.03 -11.68
CA ASP A 226 -16.71 6.31 -12.57
C ASP A 226 -16.33 6.58 -14.03
N PRO A 227 -15.75 5.60 -14.75
CA PRO A 227 -15.34 5.80 -16.13
C PRO A 227 -16.48 6.04 -17.10
N SER A 228 -17.73 5.68 -16.76
CA SER A 228 -18.90 5.91 -17.62
C SER A 228 -19.35 7.38 -17.64
N THR A 229 -19.15 8.08 -16.54
CA THR A 229 -19.52 9.50 -16.40
C THR A 229 -18.31 10.44 -16.41
N GLY A 230 -17.09 9.91 -16.18
CA GLY A 230 -15.88 10.70 -16.01
C GLY A 230 -15.80 11.43 -14.67
N ASN A 231 -16.67 11.12 -13.70
CA ASN A 231 -16.75 11.83 -12.43
C ASN A 231 -15.97 11.12 -11.31
N ALA A 232 -15.26 11.91 -10.50
CA ALA A 232 -14.67 11.46 -9.24
C ALA A 232 -15.51 11.95 -8.05
N THR A 233 -15.86 11.02 -7.15
CA THR A 233 -16.70 11.27 -5.96
C THR A 233 -15.89 10.98 -4.71
N VAL A 234 -15.98 11.85 -3.70
CA VAL A 234 -15.42 11.62 -2.37
C VAL A 234 -16.34 10.67 -1.61
N LEU A 235 -15.83 9.54 -1.16
CA LEU A 235 -16.52 8.52 -0.36
C LEU A 235 -16.32 8.74 1.15
N ALA A 236 -15.09 9.09 1.54
CA ALA A 236 -14.75 9.44 2.92
C ALA A 236 -13.65 10.50 2.94
N SER A 237 -13.66 11.35 3.96
CA SER A 237 -12.67 12.39 4.22
C SER A 237 -12.23 12.35 5.69
N GLY A 238 -11.25 13.17 6.07
CA GLY A 238 -10.73 13.18 7.43
C GLY A 238 -9.83 11.99 7.75
N LEU A 239 -9.21 11.39 6.73
CA LEU A 239 -8.34 10.23 6.87
C LEU A 239 -6.89 10.67 7.10
N ALA A 240 -6.20 10.02 8.04
CA ALA A 240 -4.83 10.32 8.39
C ALA A 240 -3.84 9.53 7.51
N PHE A 241 -3.43 10.14 6.39
CA PHE A 241 -2.57 9.52 5.39
C PHE A 241 -3.15 8.22 4.81
N PRO A 242 -4.31 8.25 4.14
CA PRO A 242 -4.79 7.09 3.41
C PRO A 242 -3.83 6.76 2.27
N ASN A 243 -3.38 5.50 2.22
CA ASN A 243 -2.37 4.98 1.30
C ASN A 243 -3.00 3.90 0.40
N GLY A 244 -2.58 2.64 0.50
CA GLY A 244 -3.17 1.57 -0.29
C GLY A 244 -4.67 1.39 -0.09
N VAL A 245 -5.37 0.94 -1.12
CA VAL A 245 -6.80 0.58 -1.11
C VAL A 245 -7.00 -0.74 -1.81
N ALA A 246 -7.87 -1.60 -1.28
CA ALA A 246 -8.23 -2.88 -1.87
C ALA A 246 -9.74 -3.13 -1.76
N LEU A 247 -10.37 -3.49 -2.88
CA LEU A 247 -11.77 -3.90 -2.92
C LEU A 247 -11.94 -5.32 -2.34
N SER A 248 -12.95 -5.54 -1.52
CA SER A 248 -13.30 -6.86 -1.01
C SER A 248 -13.71 -7.82 -2.14
N ALA A 249 -13.58 -9.13 -1.91
CA ALA A 249 -13.89 -10.14 -2.91
C ALA A 249 -15.35 -10.11 -3.38
N ASP A 250 -16.26 -9.73 -2.49
CA ASP A 250 -17.71 -9.61 -2.73
C ASP A 250 -18.15 -8.20 -3.19
N GLY A 251 -17.19 -7.27 -3.33
CA GLY A 251 -17.48 -5.90 -3.73
C GLY A 251 -18.32 -5.08 -2.73
N THR A 252 -18.45 -5.55 -1.48
CA THR A 252 -19.29 -4.87 -0.46
C THR A 252 -18.59 -3.71 0.22
N HIS A 253 -17.24 -3.74 0.29
CA HIS A 253 -16.45 -2.71 0.95
C HIS A 253 -15.06 -2.57 0.33
N VAL A 254 -14.37 -1.49 0.65
CA VAL A 254 -12.95 -1.34 0.43
C VAL A 254 -12.21 -1.29 1.76
N VAL A 255 -11.01 -1.88 1.77
CA VAL A 255 -10.04 -1.76 2.87
C VAL A 255 -9.04 -0.68 2.50
N VAL A 256 -8.78 0.25 3.42
CA VAL A 256 -7.86 1.38 3.23
C VAL A 256 -6.77 1.33 4.28
N ALA A 257 -5.53 1.41 3.85
CA ALA A 257 -4.37 1.58 4.74
C ALA A 257 -4.32 3.03 5.23
N GLU A 258 -4.48 3.26 6.53
CA GLU A 258 -4.32 4.57 7.16
C GLU A 258 -2.96 4.64 7.83
N THR A 259 -1.97 5.14 7.06
CA THR A 259 -0.55 5.07 7.41
C THR A 259 -0.24 5.75 8.73
N ALA A 260 -0.65 7.00 8.92
CA ALA A 260 -0.29 7.76 10.13
C ALA A 260 -0.89 7.16 11.40
N SER A 261 -1.98 6.40 11.29
CA SER A 261 -2.65 5.75 12.42
C SER A 261 -2.23 4.30 12.65
N CYS A 262 -1.34 3.74 11.83
CA CYS A 262 -0.92 2.32 11.89
C CYS A 262 -2.11 1.36 11.94
N ARG A 263 -3.09 1.53 11.06
CA ARG A 263 -4.31 0.70 11.02
C ARG A 263 -4.87 0.54 9.61
N LEU A 264 -5.79 -0.41 9.48
CA LEU A 264 -6.69 -0.52 8.34
C LEU A 264 -8.07 -0.01 8.70
N LEU A 265 -8.70 0.67 7.75
CA LEU A 265 -10.10 1.06 7.78
C LEU A 265 -10.89 0.21 6.78
N ARG A 266 -12.18 -0.01 7.06
CA ARG A 266 -13.15 -0.62 6.15
C ARG A 266 -14.22 0.43 5.84
N HIS A 267 -14.36 0.76 4.56
CA HIS A 267 -15.43 1.65 4.10
C HIS A 267 -16.45 0.83 3.31
N TRP A 268 -17.70 0.86 3.77
CA TRP A 268 -18.77 0.07 3.20
C TRP A 268 -19.36 0.76 1.96
N LEU A 269 -19.41 0.02 0.86
CA LEU A 269 -19.94 0.49 -0.43
C LEU A 269 -21.40 0.08 -0.64
N ARG A 270 -21.79 -1.07 -0.05
CA ARG A 270 -23.11 -1.69 -0.22
C ARG A 270 -23.65 -2.21 1.09
N GLY A 271 -24.96 -2.52 1.12
CA GLY A 271 -25.65 -3.07 2.27
C GLY A 271 -26.05 -2.03 3.33
N PRO A 272 -26.53 -2.46 4.50
CA PRO A 272 -27.07 -1.56 5.54
C PRO A 272 -26.07 -0.55 6.10
N ARG A 273 -24.77 -0.81 5.96
CA ARG A 273 -23.68 0.08 6.42
C ARG A 273 -23.09 0.94 5.31
N ALA A 274 -23.65 0.92 4.10
CA ALA A 274 -23.14 1.69 2.97
C ALA A 274 -22.89 3.16 3.33
N GLY A 275 -21.74 3.70 2.93
CA GLY A 275 -21.30 5.06 3.26
C GLY A 275 -20.63 5.22 4.63
N THR A 276 -20.56 4.17 5.46
CA THR A 276 -19.88 4.24 6.76
C THR A 276 -18.46 3.72 6.70
N THR A 277 -17.60 4.28 7.55
CA THR A 277 -16.20 3.86 7.71
C THR A 277 -15.99 3.38 9.14
N GLU A 278 -15.33 2.24 9.31
CA GLU A 278 -15.00 1.68 10.61
C GLU A 278 -13.53 1.23 10.67
N ARG A 279 -12.98 1.12 11.89
CA ARG A 279 -11.68 0.49 12.10
C ARG A 279 -11.79 -1.00 11.81
N PHE A 280 -10.86 -1.52 11.01
CA PHE A 280 -10.85 -2.93 10.62
C PHE A 280 -9.74 -3.73 11.30
N ALA A 281 -8.51 -3.20 11.32
CA ALA A 281 -7.38 -3.88 11.94
C ALA A 281 -6.36 -2.88 12.48
N ASP A 282 -5.70 -3.20 13.61
CA ASP A 282 -4.48 -2.54 14.04
C ASP A 282 -3.26 -3.24 13.49
N LEU A 283 -2.25 -2.47 13.17
CA LEU A 283 -1.03 -2.95 12.57
C LEU A 283 0.20 -2.66 13.42
N PRO A 284 1.22 -3.52 13.38
CA PRO A 284 2.45 -3.33 14.14
C PRO A 284 3.38 -2.25 13.56
N GLY A 285 3.00 -1.63 12.44
CA GLY A 285 3.81 -0.62 11.76
C GLY A 285 2.97 0.27 10.85
N TYR A 286 3.64 1.18 10.17
CA TYR A 286 3.05 2.15 9.24
C TYR A 286 2.69 1.45 7.92
N PRO A 287 1.39 1.19 7.63
CA PRO A 287 1.00 0.51 6.40
C PRO A 287 1.24 1.38 5.18
N ASP A 288 1.61 0.73 4.08
CA ASP A 288 1.72 1.30 2.75
C ASP A 288 0.62 0.73 1.85
N ASN A 289 0.94 -0.06 0.84
CA ASN A 289 -0.08 -0.69 0.01
C ASN A 289 -0.74 -1.88 0.71
N VAL A 290 -2.02 -2.06 0.39
CA VAL A 290 -2.83 -3.21 0.76
C VAL A 290 -3.30 -3.92 -0.49
N ARG A 291 -3.12 -5.24 -0.56
CA ARG A 291 -3.53 -6.08 -1.69
C ARG A 291 -4.36 -7.25 -1.23
N ARG A 292 -5.49 -7.47 -1.90
CA ARG A 292 -6.30 -8.66 -1.66
C ARG A 292 -5.53 -9.91 -2.08
N ASP A 293 -5.55 -10.90 -1.21
CA ASP A 293 -5.08 -12.25 -1.49
C ASP A 293 -6.26 -13.09 -2.00
N ASP A 294 -6.32 -13.31 -3.31
CA ASP A 294 -7.40 -14.04 -3.95
C ASP A 294 -7.35 -15.57 -3.68
N GLY A 295 -6.19 -16.09 -3.27
CA GLY A 295 -5.98 -17.52 -3.07
C GLY A 295 -6.42 -18.04 -1.70
N ARG A 296 -6.18 -17.25 -0.64
CA ARG A 296 -6.38 -17.68 0.76
C ARG A 296 -7.38 -16.83 1.54
N GLY A 297 -7.91 -15.79 0.91
CA GLY A 297 -8.88 -14.87 1.50
C GLY A 297 -8.28 -13.99 2.59
N GLY A 298 -8.06 -12.72 2.27
CA GLY A 298 -7.47 -11.75 3.18
C GLY A 298 -6.73 -10.67 2.42
N TYR A 299 -5.85 -9.98 3.13
CA TYR A 299 -5.10 -8.85 2.56
C TYR A 299 -3.65 -8.90 3.00
N TRP A 300 -2.73 -8.81 2.06
CA TRP A 300 -1.34 -8.46 2.32
C TRP A 300 -1.21 -6.96 2.50
N VAL A 301 -0.54 -6.55 3.57
CA VAL A 301 -0.31 -5.15 3.92
C VAL A 301 1.20 -4.96 4.08
N ALA A 302 1.79 -4.17 3.21
CA ALA A 302 3.19 -3.77 3.36
C ALA A 302 3.35 -2.77 4.51
N LEU A 303 4.45 -2.86 5.24
CA LEU A 303 4.76 -1.96 6.35
C LEU A 303 6.08 -1.23 6.08
N ASN A 304 6.04 0.08 6.00
CA ASN A 304 7.24 0.89 5.77
C ASN A 304 8.19 0.90 6.96
N ARG A 305 7.65 0.99 8.17
CA ARG A 305 8.38 1.11 9.44
C ARG A 305 7.59 0.45 10.55
N ASP A 306 8.29 0.07 11.64
CA ASP A 306 7.64 -0.36 12.87
C ASP A 306 6.94 0.83 13.56
N LYS A 307 5.91 0.55 14.33
CA LYS A 307 5.11 1.59 15.02
C LYS A 307 5.93 2.43 16.00
N SER A 308 6.97 1.85 16.61
CA SER A 308 7.88 2.54 17.52
C SER A 308 8.83 3.51 16.82
N TRP A 309 8.96 3.45 15.51
CA TRP A 309 9.96 4.24 14.76
C TRP A 309 9.89 5.75 15.04
N ALA A 310 8.71 6.32 15.14
CA ALA A 310 8.55 7.76 15.42
C ALA A 310 9.06 8.18 16.80
N ALA A 311 9.08 7.25 17.77
CA ALA A 311 9.54 7.51 19.15
C ALA A 311 11.01 7.13 19.36
N GLU A 312 11.50 6.07 18.70
CA GLU A 312 12.79 5.42 18.99
C GLU A 312 13.85 5.63 17.91
N GLY A 313 13.48 6.21 16.75
CA GLY A 313 14.42 6.45 15.65
C GLY A 313 14.69 5.18 14.81
N THR A 314 15.96 4.91 14.47
CA THR A 314 16.36 3.92 13.46
C THR A 314 16.47 2.48 13.98
N THR A 315 15.46 1.94 14.66
CA THR A 315 15.44 0.50 14.97
C THR A 315 15.30 -0.35 13.70
N PRO A 316 16.00 -1.49 13.59
CA PRO A 316 15.80 -2.41 12.48
C PRO A 316 14.34 -2.86 12.43
N ARG A 317 13.76 -2.83 11.24
CA ARG A 317 12.37 -3.23 11.05
C ARG A 317 12.19 -4.72 11.37
N SER A 318 11.27 -5.03 12.28
CA SER A 318 11.00 -6.41 12.70
C SER A 318 10.02 -7.12 11.76
N VAL A 319 9.03 -6.38 11.22
CA VAL A 319 7.99 -6.89 10.33
C VAL A 319 7.92 -6.05 9.06
N ALA A 320 8.09 -6.70 7.91
CA ALA A 320 8.05 -6.04 6.61
C ALA A 320 6.66 -5.96 6.00
N ALA A 321 5.81 -6.93 6.31
CA ALA A 321 4.42 -6.98 5.91
C ALA A 321 3.64 -7.91 6.82
N VAL A 322 2.33 -7.75 6.86
CA VAL A 322 1.41 -8.69 7.50
C VAL A 322 0.32 -9.11 6.52
N ARG A 323 -0.15 -10.36 6.65
CA ARG A 323 -1.40 -10.78 6.03
C ARG A 323 -2.49 -10.79 7.09
N VAL A 324 -3.55 -10.04 6.84
CA VAL A 324 -4.73 -9.98 7.72
C VAL A 324 -5.89 -10.76 7.11
N ARG A 325 -6.71 -11.37 7.94
CA ARG A 325 -7.91 -12.09 7.51
C ARG A 325 -8.99 -11.10 7.05
N ALA A 326 -9.79 -11.52 6.07
CA ALA A 326 -10.83 -10.66 5.49
C ALA A 326 -12.04 -10.48 6.41
N ASP A 327 -12.34 -11.46 7.24
CA ASP A 327 -13.51 -11.49 8.12
C ASP A 327 -13.36 -10.59 9.35
N ASP A 328 -12.29 -10.75 10.11
CA ASP A 328 -12.08 -10.09 11.40
C ASP A 328 -10.89 -9.13 11.46
N GLY A 329 -10.05 -9.08 10.41
CA GLY A 329 -8.86 -8.22 10.37
C GLY A 329 -7.70 -8.71 11.24
N ALA A 330 -7.78 -9.92 11.81
CA ALA A 330 -6.69 -10.46 12.61
C ALA A 330 -5.46 -10.78 11.75
N ALA A 331 -4.28 -10.46 12.27
CA ALA A 331 -3.02 -10.76 11.60
C ALA A 331 -2.75 -12.28 11.65
N ALA A 332 -2.69 -12.91 10.48
CA ALA A 332 -2.47 -14.34 10.30
C ALA A 332 -1.00 -14.67 10.03
N GLU A 333 -0.31 -13.84 9.26
CA GLU A 333 1.09 -14.06 8.86
C GLU A 333 1.89 -12.76 8.91
N ALA A 334 3.18 -12.86 9.23
CA ALA A 334 4.14 -11.76 9.21
C ALA A 334 5.35 -12.10 8.34
N LEU A 335 5.68 -11.22 7.41
CA LEU A 335 6.89 -11.29 6.57
C LEU A 335 8.04 -10.62 7.31
N ARG A 336 9.15 -11.34 7.49
CA ARG A 336 10.32 -10.90 8.28
C ARG A 336 11.64 -11.12 7.53
N GLY A 337 12.70 -10.49 8.00
CA GLY A 337 14.06 -10.78 7.53
C GLY A 337 14.51 -9.96 6.33
N LEU A 338 13.83 -8.89 5.97
CA LEU A 338 14.24 -7.98 4.87
C LEU A 338 15.21 -6.88 5.31
N GLY A 339 15.66 -6.89 6.56
CA GLY A 339 16.57 -5.89 7.10
C GLY A 339 15.98 -4.46 6.98
N ASN A 340 16.80 -3.52 6.51
CA ASN A 340 16.40 -2.12 6.36
C ASN A 340 15.73 -1.79 5.02
N ALA A 341 15.55 -2.77 4.11
CA ALA A 341 14.87 -2.52 2.84
C ALA A 341 13.42 -2.14 3.07
N THR A 342 12.96 -0.98 2.60
CA THR A 342 11.54 -0.60 2.67
C THR A 342 10.72 -1.51 1.76
N VAL A 343 9.51 -1.83 2.19
CA VAL A 343 8.53 -2.55 1.37
C VAL A 343 7.29 -1.70 1.28
N SER A 344 6.91 -1.31 0.08
CA SER A 344 5.70 -0.55 -0.20
C SER A 344 4.55 -1.43 -0.68
N GLU A 345 4.86 -2.62 -1.20
CA GLU A 345 3.87 -3.54 -1.74
C GLU A 345 4.25 -4.99 -1.47
N VAL A 346 3.27 -5.83 -1.15
CA VAL A 346 3.34 -7.29 -1.21
C VAL A 346 2.18 -7.80 -2.05
N LEU A 347 2.48 -8.40 -3.18
CA LEU A 347 1.49 -9.01 -4.06
C LEU A 347 1.77 -10.52 -4.16
N GLU A 348 0.84 -11.33 -3.67
CA GLU A 348 0.92 -12.79 -3.80
C GLU A 348 0.34 -13.24 -5.14
N ARG A 349 1.14 -14.00 -5.88
CA ARG A 349 0.72 -14.55 -7.16
C ARG A 349 1.47 -15.82 -7.51
N GLU A 350 0.73 -16.87 -7.89
CA GLU A 350 1.29 -18.13 -8.42
C GLU A 350 2.37 -18.74 -7.50
N GLY A 351 2.10 -18.74 -6.16
CA GLY A 351 3.01 -19.29 -5.17
C GLY A 351 4.26 -18.44 -4.91
N ALA A 352 4.22 -17.17 -5.26
CA ALA A 352 5.30 -16.24 -5.00
C ALA A 352 4.80 -14.91 -4.42
N LEU A 353 5.61 -14.28 -3.57
CA LEU A 353 5.44 -12.90 -3.13
C LEU A 353 6.30 -11.98 -3.99
N TRP A 354 5.65 -11.02 -4.58
CA TRP A 354 6.27 -9.93 -5.32
C TRP A 354 6.32 -8.70 -4.44
N LEU A 355 7.52 -8.13 -4.25
CA LEU A 355 7.78 -7.06 -3.28
C LEU A 355 8.12 -5.76 -4.02
N GLY A 356 7.31 -4.74 -3.80
CA GLY A 356 7.59 -3.37 -4.24
C GLY A 356 8.34 -2.58 -3.18
N SER A 357 8.99 -1.50 -3.60
CA SER A 357 9.68 -0.56 -2.70
C SER A 357 9.83 0.81 -3.34
N VAL A 358 9.70 1.86 -2.53
CA VAL A 358 9.98 3.24 -2.98
C VAL A 358 11.46 3.55 -3.10
N ASP A 359 12.35 2.76 -2.48
CA ASP A 359 13.76 3.07 -2.28
C ASP A 359 14.72 2.09 -2.98
N THR A 360 14.24 0.91 -3.38
CA THR A 360 15.13 -0.08 -4.00
C THR A 360 15.22 0.09 -5.52
N PRO A 361 16.35 -0.29 -6.14
CA PRO A 361 16.49 -0.33 -7.59
C PRO A 361 16.01 -1.67 -8.19
N TYR A 362 15.15 -2.40 -7.51
CA TYR A 362 14.67 -3.71 -7.94
C TYR A 362 13.28 -4.04 -7.39
N VAL A 363 12.55 -4.89 -8.08
CA VAL A 363 11.39 -5.64 -7.56
C VAL A 363 11.92 -6.90 -6.89
N GLY A 364 11.49 -7.19 -5.68
CA GLY A 364 11.81 -8.43 -4.97
C GLY A 364 10.88 -9.56 -5.40
N LEU A 365 11.41 -10.78 -5.55
CA LEU A 365 10.64 -11.99 -5.78
C LEU A 365 11.03 -13.05 -4.75
N PHE A 366 10.05 -13.55 -4.00
CA PHE A 366 10.22 -14.63 -3.03
C PHE A 366 9.24 -15.78 -3.35
N ARG A 367 9.72 -17.01 -3.47
CA ARG A 367 8.89 -18.20 -3.74
C ARG A 367 8.44 -18.85 -2.44
N ILE A 368 7.12 -18.96 -2.26
CA ILE A 368 6.52 -19.55 -1.03
C ILE A 368 6.79 -21.07 -0.95
N SER A 369 6.99 -21.74 -2.08
CA SER A 369 7.29 -23.18 -2.14
C SER A 369 8.66 -23.57 -1.60
N GLU A 370 9.50 -22.62 -1.22
CA GLU A 370 10.82 -22.84 -0.62
C GLU A 370 10.77 -22.79 0.92
N LEU A 371 9.57 -22.72 1.52
CA LEU A 371 9.28 -22.87 2.95
C LEU A 371 8.93 -24.32 3.25
#